data_26ece028d4795d63f657fa56bb10be35
#
_entry.id   26ece028d4795d63f657fa56bb10be35
#
_cell.length_a   1.000
_cell.length_b   1.000
_cell.length_c   1.000
_cell.angle_alpha   90.00
_cell.angle_beta   90.00
_cell.angle_gamma   90.00
#
_symmetry.space_group_name_H-M   'P 1'
#
loop_
_entity.id
_entity.type
_entity.pdbx_description
1 polymer ?
#
loop_
_entity_poly.entity_id
_entity_poly.type
_entity_poly.pdbx_seq_one_letter_code
_entity_poly.pdbx_strand_id
1 'polypeptide(L)'
;MKLKLVYTDIINPKSPYNFDYSVHNPSHYPTPLVKYEKGKLWFSFRFKGKLIGIKFENQGTILKPKIKANFYCESKFDKEYINLLLKELYYRFEFNGDYSDFYKRFGKDKLVGKILRKFKGMRNFCIEGLYEYLMIAILLQNANIKRTVQMTNTMLERYGDKIEFDSLELYSIWKPERILKVPEEELRALKVGYRAKSFLRASQDYLKMDEVGMRNFSDSELKKRLLEIYGVGPATVDYIMIGVYHRNVLNTIMPWEAKIYSRLLGLKTESPKKIMTLLDKRYG
;
A
#
# COMPACT_ATOMS: atom_id res chain seq x y z
N MET A 1 -22.79 2.04 -6.02
CA MET A 1 -22.72 3.48 -6.36
C MET A 1 -22.06 3.62 -7.71
N LYS A 2 -22.70 4.37 -8.64
CA LYS A 2 -22.16 4.55 -10.02
C LYS A 2 -21.49 5.91 -10.12
N LEU A 3 -20.18 5.90 -10.46
CA LEU A 3 -19.38 7.09 -10.58
C LEU A 3 -19.25 7.53 -12.05
N LYS A 4 -19.17 8.83 -12.28
CA LYS A 4 -19.01 9.41 -13.63
C LYS A 4 -17.60 10.00 -13.76
N LEU A 5 -17.04 9.99 -14.97
CA LEU A 5 -15.80 10.70 -15.28
C LEU A 5 -15.98 12.20 -15.01
N VAL A 6 -15.18 12.76 -14.11
CA VAL A 6 -15.28 14.17 -13.71
C VAL A 6 -14.02 14.97 -14.01
N TYR A 7 -12.86 14.27 -14.14
CA TYR A 7 -11.58 14.93 -14.41
C TYR A 7 -10.62 13.97 -15.08
N THR A 8 -9.73 14.49 -15.91
CA THR A 8 -8.61 13.74 -16.52
C THR A 8 -7.36 14.58 -16.44
N ASP A 9 -6.23 13.94 -16.11
CA ASP A 9 -4.93 14.58 -16.06
C ASP A 9 -3.84 13.72 -16.71
N ILE A 10 -2.72 14.35 -17.00
CA ILE A 10 -1.49 13.68 -17.45
C ILE A 10 -0.42 13.86 -16.39
N ILE A 11 -0.04 12.76 -15.78
CA ILE A 11 1.02 12.68 -14.79
C ILE A 11 2.31 12.28 -15.50
N ASN A 12 3.41 13.00 -15.22
CA ASN A 12 4.73 12.71 -15.76
C ASN A 12 5.68 12.36 -14.60
N PRO A 13 5.77 11.07 -14.20
CA PRO A 13 6.65 10.64 -13.12
C PRO A 13 8.12 10.94 -13.42
N LYS A 14 8.93 11.15 -12.37
CA LYS A 14 10.38 11.29 -12.51
C LYS A 14 11.00 10.00 -13.05
N SER A 15 11.78 10.13 -14.12
CA SER A 15 12.47 9.01 -14.80
C SER A 15 13.63 8.46 -13.92
N PRO A 16 13.90 7.15 -13.98
CA PRO A 16 13.13 6.08 -14.60
C PRO A 16 11.91 5.70 -13.76
N TYR A 17 10.76 5.44 -14.39
CA TYR A 17 9.54 4.96 -13.72
C TYR A 17 8.94 3.79 -14.51
N ASN A 18 8.87 2.62 -13.89
CA ASN A 18 8.26 1.44 -14.47
C ASN A 18 6.86 1.27 -13.92
N PHE A 19 5.86 1.65 -14.71
CA PHE A 19 4.46 1.60 -14.30
C PHE A 19 4.07 0.18 -13.86
N ASP A 20 4.22 -0.80 -14.73
CA ASP A 20 3.72 -2.15 -14.49
C ASP A 20 4.39 -2.79 -13.27
N TYR A 21 5.70 -2.68 -13.12
CA TYR A 21 6.39 -3.23 -11.95
C TYR A 21 6.08 -2.47 -10.65
N SER A 22 5.73 -1.19 -10.75
CA SER A 22 5.31 -0.43 -9.57
C SER A 22 3.90 -0.84 -9.13
N VAL A 23 2.91 -0.86 -10.04
CA VAL A 23 1.50 -1.04 -9.69
C VAL A 23 1.05 -2.51 -9.57
N HIS A 24 1.89 -3.45 -9.98
CA HIS A 24 1.57 -4.89 -9.92
C HIS A 24 2.81 -5.71 -9.66
N ASN A 25 2.95 -6.21 -8.45
CA ASN A 25 4.00 -7.16 -8.12
C ASN A 25 3.45 -8.58 -7.98
N PRO A 26 4.29 -9.62 -8.19
CA PRO A 26 3.85 -11.02 -8.12
C PRO A 26 3.33 -11.49 -6.76
N SER A 27 3.57 -10.73 -5.70
CA SER A 27 3.09 -11.05 -4.34
C SER A 27 1.66 -10.57 -4.08
N HIS A 28 1.08 -9.77 -4.97
CA HIS A 28 -0.32 -9.36 -4.83
C HIS A 28 -1.25 -10.58 -4.96
N TYR A 29 -2.16 -10.69 -4.02
CA TYR A 29 -3.25 -11.66 -4.08
C TYR A 29 -4.51 -11.02 -4.69
N PRO A 30 -5.39 -11.81 -5.31
CA PRO A 30 -6.63 -11.29 -5.89
C PRO A 30 -7.50 -10.60 -4.84
N THR A 31 -7.92 -9.38 -5.12
CA THR A 31 -8.81 -8.61 -4.26
C THR A 31 -9.72 -7.73 -5.12
N PRO A 32 -10.99 -7.53 -4.74
CA PRO A 32 -11.89 -6.64 -5.46
C PRO A 32 -11.63 -5.14 -5.17
N LEU A 33 -10.54 -4.80 -4.48
CA LEU A 33 -10.15 -3.41 -4.23
C LEU A 33 -9.47 -2.76 -5.44
N VAL A 34 -8.78 -3.57 -6.26
CA VAL A 34 -8.01 -3.12 -7.42
C VAL A 34 -8.18 -4.07 -8.60
N LYS A 35 -8.08 -3.53 -9.80
CA LYS A 35 -7.96 -4.31 -11.04
C LYS A 35 -6.72 -3.84 -11.78
N TYR A 36 -5.86 -4.79 -12.12
CA TYR A 36 -4.70 -4.55 -12.96
C TYR A 36 -4.83 -5.28 -14.30
N GLU A 37 -4.47 -4.59 -15.35
CA GLU A 37 -4.15 -5.13 -16.68
C GLU A 37 -2.85 -4.48 -17.13
N LYS A 38 -2.08 -5.13 -17.98
CA LYS A 38 -0.81 -4.57 -18.46
C LYS A 38 -0.98 -3.13 -18.98
N GLY A 39 -0.27 -2.21 -18.37
CA GLY A 39 -0.35 -0.78 -18.67
C GLY A 39 -1.56 -0.07 -18.11
N LYS A 40 -2.42 -0.72 -17.31
CA LYS A 40 -3.61 -0.11 -16.74
C LYS A 40 -3.84 -0.55 -15.30
N LEU A 41 -4.30 0.37 -14.47
CA LEU A 41 -4.68 0.12 -13.08
C LEU A 41 -6.00 0.83 -12.79
N TRP A 42 -6.96 0.11 -12.20
CA TRP A 42 -8.19 0.67 -11.64
C TRP A 42 -8.20 0.43 -10.13
N PHE A 43 -8.53 1.44 -9.37
CA PHE A 43 -8.63 1.35 -7.92
C PHE A 43 -9.63 2.35 -7.37
N SER A 44 -10.13 2.07 -6.17
CA SER A 44 -10.93 3.01 -5.40
C SER A 44 -10.04 3.80 -4.45
N PHE A 45 -10.39 5.04 -4.22
CA PHE A 45 -9.63 5.94 -3.39
C PHE A 45 -10.55 6.86 -2.59
N ARG A 46 -10.38 6.84 -1.28
CA ARG A 46 -11.15 7.71 -0.40
C ARG A 46 -10.29 8.90 -0.01
N PHE A 47 -10.72 10.10 -0.39
CA PHE A 47 -9.95 11.31 -0.14
C PHE A 47 -10.87 12.46 0.28
N LYS A 48 -10.57 13.10 1.43
CA LYS A 48 -11.34 14.24 1.98
C LYS A 48 -12.87 14.03 1.89
N GLY A 49 -13.32 12.88 2.38
CA GLY A 49 -14.74 12.52 2.43
C GLY A 49 -15.37 12.01 1.14
N LYS A 50 -14.74 12.20 -0.03
CA LYS A 50 -15.23 11.66 -1.30
C LYS A 50 -14.64 10.29 -1.60
N LEU A 51 -15.45 9.41 -2.19
CA LEU A 51 -15.03 8.14 -2.75
C LEU A 51 -14.85 8.31 -4.26
N ILE A 52 -13.66 8.01 -4.74
CA ILE A 52 -13.23 8.28 -6.11
C ILE A 52 -12.82 6.94 -6.75
N GLY A 53 -13.30 6.68 -7.96
CA GLY A 53 -12.72 5.67 -8.83
C GLY A 53 -11.59 6.30 -9.64
N ILE A 54 -10.45 5.65 -9.72
CA ILE A 54 -9.30 6.15 -10.49
C ILE A 54 -8.86 5.06 -11.47
N LYS A 55 -8.63 5.49 -12.71
CA LYS A 55 -8.00 4.67 -13.75
C LYS A 55 -6.70 5.31 -14.19
N PHE A 56 -5.60 4.60 -14.05
CA PHE A 56 -4.33 4.97 -14.66
C PHE A 56 -4.10 4.18 -15.94
N GLU A 57 -3.59 4.85 -16.97
CA GLU A 57 -3.18 4.24 -18.24
C GLU A 57 -1.76 4.70 -18.59
N ASN A 58 -0.83 3.75 -18.66
CA ASN A 58 0.54 4.03 -19.07
C ASN A 58 0.59 4.42 -20.56
N GLN A 59 1.03 5.62 -20.85
CA GLN A 59 1.21 6.17 -22.20
C GLN A 59 2.68 6.44 -22.53
N GLY A 60 3.59 6.11 -21.63
CA GLY A 60 5.00 6.40 -21.76
C GLY A 60 5.87 5.15 -21.78
N THR A 61 7.15 5.38 -21.60
CA THR A 61 8.18 4.35 -21.42
C THR A 61 8.83 4.52 -20.05
N ILE A 62 9.67 3.57 -19.65
CA ILE A 62 10.41 3.67 -18.37
C ILE A 62 11.27 4.96 -18.30
N LEU A 63 11.85 5.40 -19.43
CA LEU A 63 12.73 6.58 -19.47
C LEU A 63 11.98 7.88 -19.81
N LYS A 64 10.78 7.79 -20.38
CA LYS A 64 9.90 8.92 -20.66
C LYS A 64 8.51 8.55 -20.13
N PRO A 65 8.35 8.45 -18.79
CA PRO A 65 7.10 8.02 -18.20
C PRO A 65 6.00 9.05 -18.42
N LYS A 66 4.80 8.55 -18.73
CA LYS A 66 3.60 9.35 -18.92
C LYS A 66 2.40 8.50 -18.55
N ILE A 67 1.56 8.98 -17.65
CA ILE A 67 0.38 8.28 -17.17
C ILE A 67 -0.83 9.17 -17.38
N LYS A 68 -1.83 8.67 -18.11
CA LYS A 68 -3.15 9.29 -18.16
C LYS A 68 -3.94 8.84 -16.93
N ALA A 69 -4.41 9.79 -16.14
CA ALA A 69 -5.21 9.57 -14.94
C ALA A 69 -6.65 10.05 -15.18
N ASN A 70 -7.60 9.14 -15.12
CA ASN A 70 -9.03 9.44 -15.21
C ASN A 70 -9.66 9.30 -13.82
N PHE A 71 -10.41 10.30 -13.40
CA PHE A 71 -11.03 10.39 -12.08
C PHE A 71 -12.54 10.32 -12.20
N TYR A 72 -13.16 9.40 -11.49
CA TYR A 72 -14.59 9.15 -11.47
C TYR A 72 -15.15 9.46 -10.09
N CYS A 73 -16.21 10.25 -10.02
CA CYS A 73 -16.86 10.64 -8.76
C CYS A 73 -18.35 10.92 -9.00
N GLU A 74 -19.13 11.03 -7.93
CA GLU A 74 -20.54 11.48 -8.00
C GLU A 74 -20.64 12.98 -8.28
N SER A 75 -19.70 13.78 -7.78
CA SER A 75 -19.68 15.24 -7.92
C SER A 75 -18.39 15.73 -8.57
N LYS A 76 -18.47 16.85 -9.25
CA LYS A 76 -17.30 17.54 -9.83
C LYS A 76 -16.31 17.94 -8.73
N PHE A 77 -15.08 18.11 -9.12
CA PHE A 77 -14.01 18.64 -8.30
C PHE A 77 -13.82 20.13 -8.57
N ASP A 78 -13.56 20.90 -7.54
CA ASP A 78 -12.99 22.24 -7.70
C ASP A 78 -11.47 22.18 -7.87
N LYS A 79 -10.86 23.30 -8.20
CA LYS A 79 -9.43 23.39 -8.48
C LYS A 79 -8.56 23.08 -7.26
N GLU A 80 -8.99 23.48 -6.08
CA GLU A 80 -8.25 23.22 -4.84
C GLU A 80 -8.24 21.73 -4.51
N TYR A 81 -9.41 21.08 -4.62
CA TYR A 81 -9.53 19.65 -4.43
C TYR A 81 -8.64 18.84 -5.38
N ILE A 82 -8.62 19.23 -6.68
CA ILE A 82 -7.75 18.59 -7.68
C ILE A 82 -6.28 18.69 -7.28
N ASN A 83 -5.83 19.88 -6.90
CA ASN A 83 -4.43 20.10 -6.50
C ASN A 83 -4.03 19.22 -5.29
N LEU A 84 -4.91 19.13 -4.28
CA LEU A 84 -4.67 18.32 -3.10
C LEU A 84 -4.70 16.82 -3.43
N LEU A 85 -5.63 16.38 -4.27
CA LEU A 85 -5.74 15.00 -4.73
C LEU A 85 -4.50 14.58 -5.52
N LEU A 86 -4.05 15.41 -6.46
CA LEU A 86 -2.83 15.14 -7.23
C LEU A 86 -1.60 15.09 -6.32
N LYS A 87 -1.45 16.01 -5.37
CA LYS A 87 -0.36 16.01 -4.38
C LYS A 87 -0.33 14.69 -3.59
N GLU A 88 -1.50 14.21 -3.17
CA GLU A 88 -1.62 12.93 -2.47
C GLU A 88 -1.21 11.74 -3.35
N LEU A 89 -1.64 11.71 -4.60
CA LEU A 89 -1.26 10.65 -5.55
C LEU A 89 0.24 10.69 -5.88
N TYR A 90 0.82 11.87 -6.03
CA TYR A 90 2.27 12.04 -6.21
C TYR A 90 3.04 11.45 -5.03
N TYR A 91 2.56 11.63 -3.81
CA TYR A 91 3.14 11.02 -2.62
C TYR A 91 2.98 9.50 -2.65
N ARG A 92 1.76 8.99 -2.78
CA ARG A 92 1.47 7.55 -2.66
C ARG A 92 2.13 6.69 -3.75
N PHE A 93 2.26 7.22 -4.95
CA PHE A 93 2.88 6.52 -6.08
C PHE A 93 4.35 6.88 -6.29
N GLU A 94 4.94 7.70 -5.41
CA GLU A 94 6.31 8.18 -5.51
C GLU A 94 6.66 8.75 -6.90
N PHE A 95 5.72 9.47 -7.54
CA PHE A 95 5.93 10.00 -8.88
C PHE A 95 7.11 10.98 -8.99
N ASN A 96 7.47 11.66 -7.89
CA ASN A 96 8.62 12.57 -7.81
C ASN A 96 9.89 11.92 -7.23
N GLY A 97 9.85 10.63 -6.87
CA GLY A 97 10.97 9.94 -6.24
C GLY A 97 12.24 9.97 -7.10
N ASP A 98 13.35 10.45 -6.54
CA ASP A 98 14.66 10.43 -7.17
C ASP A 98 15.51 9.27 -6.64
N TYR A 99 15.79 8.32 -7.51
CA TYR A 99 16.57 7.13 -7.18
C TYR A 99 17.95 7.13 -7.89
N SER A 100 18.37 8.28 -8.42
CA SER A 100 19.62 8.40 -9.18
C SER A 100 20.84 7.97 -8.37
N ASP A 101 20.94 8.44 -7.13
CA ASP A 101 22.05 8.09 -6.24
C ASP A 101 22.01 6.60 -5.84
N PHE A 102 20.84 6.05 -5.61
CA PHE A 102 20.67 4.62 -5.34
C PHE A 102 21.17 3.77 -6.52
N TYR A 103 20.78 4.10 -7.75
CA TYR A 103 21.29 3.41 -8.94
C TYR A 103 22.79 3.60 -9.15
N LYS A 104 23.32 4.78 -8.87
CA LYS A 104 24.76 5.08 -8.96
C LYS A 104 25.54 4.24 -7.94
N ARG A 105 25.08 4.21 -6.69
CA ARG A 105 25.73 3.49 -5.59
C ARG A 105 25.69 1.97 -5.77
N PHE A 106 24.54 1.41 -6.11
CA PHE A 106 24.31 -0.03 -6.10
C PHE A 106 24.17 -0.69 -7.47
N GLY A 107 24.15 0.06 -8.56
CA GLY A 107 23.93 -0.49 -9.89
C GLY A 107 25.02 -1.48 -10.37
N LYS A 108 26.23 -1.38 -9.82
CA LYS A 108 27.36 -2.29 -10.09
C LYS A 108 27.55 -3.36 -9.01
N ASP A 109 26.74 -3.35 -7.93
CA ASP A 109 26.84 -4.34 -6.87
C ASP A 109 26.56 -5.76 -7.42
N LYS A 110 27.37 -6.74 -6.98
CA LYS A 110 27.28 -8.14 -7.48
C LYS A 110 25.95 -8.80 -7.19
N LEU A 111 25.31 -8.44 -6.06
CA LEU A 111 24.06 -9.03 -5.60
C LEU A 111 22.86 -8.23 -6.13
N VAL A 112 22.74 -6.98 -5.72
CA VAL A 112 21.54 -6.17 -6.04
C VAL A 112 21.57 -5.55 -7.42
N GLY A 113 22.74 -5.36 -8.04
CA GLY A 113 22.84 -4.70 -9.35
C GLY A 113 22.10 -5.43 -10.48
N LYS A 114 22.03 -6.77 -10.45
CA LYS A 114 21.21 -7.55 -11.40
C LYS A 114 19.72 -7.29 -11.20
N ILE A 115 19.29 -7.23 -9.93
CA ILE A 115 17.90 -6.97 -9.53
C ILE A 115 17.51 -5.56 -9.96
N LEU A 116 18.35 -4.57 -9.67
CA LEU A 116 18.13 -3.16 -10.06
C LEU A 116 18.00 -2.97 -11.56
N ARG A 117 18.77 -3.69 -12.36
CA ARG A 117 18.62 -3.65 -13.84
C ARG A 117 17.31 -4.26 -14.29
N LYS A 118 16.93 -5.44 -13.73
CA LYS A 118 15.67 -6.14 -14.07
C LYS A 118 14.44 -5.32 -13.71
N PHE A 119 14.45 -4.70 -12.52
CA PHE A 119 13.33 -3.92 -11.99
C PHE A 119 13.56 -2.40 -12.09
N LYS A 120 14.33 -1.95 -13.10
CA LYS A 120 14.64 -0.54 -13.29
C LYS A 120 13.36 0.30 -13.33
N GLY A 121 13.31 1.32 -12.48
CA GLY A 121 12.19 2.24 -12.38
C GLY A 121 11.00 1.74 -11.54
N MET A 122 11.07 0.55 -10.95
CA MET A 122 10.07 0.11 -9.98
C MET A 122 10.08 1.05 -8.77
N ARG A 123 8.90 1.40 -8.27
CA ARG A 123 8.69 2.20 -7.07
C ARG A 123 7.97 1.39 -6.01
N ASN A 124 8.26 1.72 -4.77
CA ASN A 124 7.40 1.33 -3.66
C ASN A 124 6.20 2.28 -3.65
N PHE A 125 5.00 1.75 -3.79
CA PHE A 125 3.77 2.54 -3.75
C PHE A 125 2.76 1.88 -2.83
N CYS A 126 1.83 2.67 -2.32
CA CYS A 126 0.71 2.17 -1.57
C CYS A 126 -0.55 2.95 -1.96
N ILE A 127 -1.55 2.26 -2.49
CA ILE A 127 -2.86 2.85 -2.79
C ILE A 127 -3.57 3.21 -1.48
N GLU A 128 -3.41 2.36 -0.49
CA GLU A 128 -4.07 2.42 0.80
C GLU A 128 -3.54 3.58 1.63
N GLY A 129 -4.42 4.22 2.40
CA GLY A 129 -4.04 5.03 3.55
C GLY A 129 -3.74 4.16 4.76
N LEU A 130 -3.41 4.79 5.88
CA LEU A 130 -3.12 4.08 7.12
C LEU A 130 -4.28 3.17 7.55
N TYR A 131 -5.52 3.65 7.46
CA TYR A 131 -6.68 2.87 7.88
C TYR A 131 -6.89 1.63 7.03
N GLU A 132 -6.92 1.77 5.72
CA GLU A 132 -7.11 0.66 4.79
C GLU A 132 -5.98 -0.36 4.94
N TYR A 133 -4.75 0.11 5.09
CA TYR A 133 -3.59 -0.75 5.30
C TYR A 133 -3.67 -1.53 6.62
N LEU A 134 -4.12 -0.88 7.71
CA LEU A 134 -4.37 -1.54 8.99
C LEU A 134 -5.41 -2.66 8.88
N MET A 135 -6.51 -2.42 8.18
CA MET A 135 -7.57 -3.43 8.01
C MET A 135 -7.03 -4.64 7.21
N ILE A 136 -6.26 -4.40 6.15
CA ILE A 136 -5.60 -5.45 5.37
C ILE A 136 -4.57 -6.20 6.23
N ALA A 137 -3.74 -5.49 6.98
CA ALA A 137 -2.74 -6.10 7.85
C ALA A 137 -3.36 -7.01 8.93
N ILE A 138 -4.49 -6.59 9.52
CA ILE A 138 -5.25 -7.41 10.48
C ILE A 138 -5.77 -8.68 9.80
N LEU A 139 -6.29 -8.59 8.58
CA LEU A 139 -6.78 -9.75 7.82
C LEU A 139 -5.66 -10.76 7.51
N LEU A 140 -4.45 -10.29 7.27
CA LEU A 140 -3.28 -11.12 6.97
C LEU A 140 -2.69 -11.85 8.19
N GLN A 141 -2.98 -11.40 9.41
CA GLN A 141 -2.40 -12.01 10.62
C GLN A 141 -2.76 -13.49 10.76
N ASN A 142 -1.74 -14.35 10.91
CA ASN A 142 -1.91 -15.79 11.15
C ASN A 142 -2.91 -16.47 10.18
N ALA A 143 -2.92 -16.05 8.92
CA ALA A 143 -3.78 -16.63 7.88
C ALA A 143 -2.97 -16.90 6.61
N ASN A 144 -3.33 -17.98 5.92
CA ASN A 144 -2.84 -18.18 4.57
C ASN A 144 -3.60 -17.30 3.58
N ILE A 145 -3.06 -17.13 2.38
CA ILE A 145 -3.63 -16.26 1.34
C ILE A 145 -5.10 -16.62 1.03
N LYS A 146 -5.42 -17.90 0.88
CA LYS A 146 -6.80 -18.34 0.60
C LYS A 146 -7.77 -17.85 1.67
N ARG A 147 -7.38 -18.01 2.94
CA ARG A 147 -8.20 -17.58 4.08
C ARG A 147 -8.33 -16.06 4.15
N THR A 148 -7.24 -15.35 3.89
CA THR A 148 -7.24 -13.88 3.83
C THR A 148 -8.20 -13.37 2.77
N VAL A 149 -8.13 -13.91 1.54
CA VAL A 149 -9.05 -13.55 0.45
C VAL A 149 -10.52 -13.77 0.84
N GLN A 150 -10.84 -14.93 1.45
CA GLN A 150 -12.20 -15.21 1.91
C GLN A 150 -12.70 -14.18 2.92
N MET A 151 -11.89 -13.90 3.95
CA MET A 151 -12.27 -12.92 4.97
C MET A 151 -12.39 -11.51 4.38
N THR A 152 -11.49 -11.11 3.50
CA THR A 152 -11.52 -9.82 2.83
C THR A 152 -12.81 -9.67 2.02
N ASN A 153 -13.15 -10.64 1.19
CA ASN A 153 -14.37 -10.60 0.37
C ASN A 153 -15.62 -10.51 1.27
N THR A 154 -15.73 -11.37 2.28
CA THR A 154 -16.87 -11.34 3.20
C THR A 154 -17.03 -9.98 3.90
N MET A 155 -15.93 -9.38 4.36
CA MET A 155 -15.97 -8.07 5.00
C MET A 155 -16.32 -6.95 4.02
N LEU A 156 -15.79 -7.00 2.80
CA LEU A 156 -16.10 -6.01 1.75
C LEU A 156 -17.55 -6.12 1.28
N GLU A 157 -18.07 -7.30 1.07
CA GLU A 157 -19.48 -7.52 0.71
C GLU A 157 -20.44 -7.00 1.79
N ARG A 158 -20.09 -7.15 3.06
CA ARG A 158 -20.96 -6.73 4.18
C ARG A 158 -20.82 -5.27 4.53
N TYR A 159 -19.61 -4.73 4.55
CA TYR A 159 -19.32 -3.37 5.07
C TYR A 159 -18.61 -2.45 4.11
N GLY A 160 -18.03 -2.97 3.02
CA GLY A 160 -17.37 -2.16 2.00
C GLY A 160 -18.34 -1.30 1.19
N ASP A 161 -17.80 -0.32 0.49
CA ASP A 161 -18.59 0.45 -0.46
C ASP A 161 -18.34 -0.09 -1.87
N LYS A 162 -19.38 -0.66 -2.49
CA LYS A 162 -19.34 -1.12 -3.89
C LYS A 162 -19.50 0.05 -4.83
N ILE A 163 -18.56 0.21 -5.76
CA ILE A 163 -18.55 1.28 -6.77
C ILE A 163 -18.47 0.69 -8.17
N GLU A 164 -19.10 1.38 -9.11
CA GLU A 164 -19.05 1.09 -10.54
C GLU A 164 -18.52 2.30 -11.29
N PHE A 165 -17.46 2.13 -12.07
CA PHE A 165 -16.89 3.14 -12.96
C PHE A 165 -16.08 2.46 -14.08
N ASP A 166 -15.97 3.13 -15.22
CA ASP A 166 -15.24 2.60 -16.39
C ASP A 166 -15.66 1.16 -16.76
N SER A 167 -16.95 0.82 -16.60
CA SER A 167 -17.54 -0.52 -16.83
C SER A 167 -16.97 -1.63 -15.91
N LEU A 168 -16.39 -1.27 -14.78
CA LEU A 168 -15.87 -2.19 -13.76
C LEU A 168 -16.55 -1.97 -12.41
N GLU A 169 -16.69 -3.05 -11.66
CA GLU A 169 -17.12 -3.01 -10.27
C GLU A 169 -15.93 -3.25 -9.35
N LEU A 170 -15.70 -2.36 -8.40
CA LEU A 170 -14.70 -2.49 -7.34
C LEU A 170 -15.33 -2.22 -5.98
N TYR A 171 -14.62 -2.60 -4.94
CA TYR A 171 -14.93 -2.24 -3.57
C TYR A 171 -13.94 -1.24 -3.01
N SER A 172 -14.36 -0.48 -2.01
CA SER A 172 -13.50 0.28 -1.10
C SER A 172 -13.64 -0.30 0.29
N ILE A 173 -12.58 -0.25 1.07
CA ILE A 173 -12.61 -0.62 2.48
C ILE A 173 -13.62 0.28 3.21
N TRP A 174 -14.33 -0.29 4.17
CA TRP A 174 -15.32 0.40 5.01
C TRP A 174 -14.70 1.56 5.79
N LYS A 175 -15.53 2.51 6.18
CA LYS A 175 -15.12 3.61 7.05
C LYS A 175 -14.99 3.14 8.51
N PRO A 176 -14.07 3.71 9.32
CA PRO A 176 -13.95 3.36 10.72
C PRO A 176 -15.24 3.56 11.49
N GLU A 177 -16.02 4.62 11.23
CA GLU A 177 -17.28 4.90 11.89
C GLU A 177 -18.35 3.86 11.57
N ARG A 178 -18.29 3.19 10.41
CA ARG A 178 -19.21 2.11 10.06
C ARG A 178 -18.95 0.88 10.89
N ILE A 179 -17.67 0.46 11.00
CA ILE A 179 -17.32 -0.76 11.72
C ILE A 179 -17.53 -0.63 13.23
N LEU A 180 -17.34 0.58 13.77
CA LEU A 180 -17.56 0.86 15.20
C LEU A 180 -19.02 0.76 15.64
N LYS A 181 -19.97 0.77 14.71
CA LYS A 181 -21.41 0.56 14.99
C LYS A 181 -21.81 -0.91 14.99
N VAL A 182 -20.88 -1.80 14.63
CA VAL A 182 -21.16 -3.24 14.50
C VAL A 182 -20.77 -3.93 15.80
N PRO A 183 -21.67 -4.74 16.41
CA PRO A 183 -21.33 -5.57 17.55
C PRO A 183 -20.20 -6.56 17.22
N GLU A 184 -19.31 -6.81 18.20
CA GLU A 184 -18.18 -7.74 17.98
C GLU A 184 -18.67 -9.14 17.57
N GLU A 185 -19.80 -9.59 18.13
CA GLU A 185 -20.42 -10.89 17.84
C GLU A 185 -20.84 -11.00 16.37
N GLU A 186 -21.38 -9.92 15.79
CA GLU A 186 -21.73 -9.87 14.36
C GLU A 186 -20.48 -10.01 13.48
N LEU A 187 -19.39 -9.31 13.82
CA LEU A 187 -18.12 -9.46 13.13
C LEU A 187 -17.57 -10.87 13.26
N ARG A 188 -17.64 -11.49 14.45
CA ARG A 188 -17.22 -12.88 14.68
C ARG A 188 -18.02 -13.88 13.85
N ALA A 189 -19.32 -13.64 13.67
CA ALA A 189 -20.20 -14.47 12.84
C ALA A 189 -19.74 -14.51 11.36
N LEU A 190 -19.01 -13.49 10.88
CA LEU A 190 -18.38 -13.48 9.56
C LEU A 190 -17.09 -14.33 9.49
N LYS A 191 -16.85 -15.14 10.51
CA LYS A 191 -15.70 -16.05 10.59
C LYS A 191 -14.32 -15.35 10.51
N VAL A 192 -14.21 -14.09 10.95
CA VAL A 192 -12.94 -13.38 11.05
C VAL A 192 -12.17 -13.69 12.33
N GLY A 193 -12.82 -14.41 13.28
CA GLY A 193 -12.24 -14.87 14.53
C GLY A 193 -11.88 -13.72 15.48
N TYR A 194 -10.72 -13.80 16.12
CA TYR A 194 -10.22 -12.77 17.05
C TYR A 194 -10.02 -11.40 16.41
N ARG A 195 -9.92 -11.33 15.08
CA ARG A 195 -9.74 -10.08 14.32
C ARG A 195 -10.93 -9.14 14.46
N ALA A 196 -12.13 -9.66 14.84
CA ALA A 196 -13.30 -8.83 15.15
C ALA A 196 -12.96 -7.74 16.17
N LYS A 197 -12.34 -8.13 17.29
CA LYS A 197 -11.87 -7.19 18.31
C LYS A 197 -10.80 -6.23 17.80
N SER A 198 -9.89 -6.73 16.95
CA SER A 198 -8.82 -5.92 16.38
C SER A 198 -9.38 -4.86 15.43
N PHE A 199 -10.37 -5.18 14.59
CA PHE A 199 -11.04 -4.21 13.73
C PHE A 199 -11.65 -3.05 14.53
N LEU A 200 -12.39 -3.36 15.59
CA LEU A 200 -13.03 -2.34 16.41
C LEU A 200 -11.99 -1.44 17.09
N ARG A 201 -11.02 -2.03 17.80
CA ARG A 201 -10.04 -1.27 18.57
C ARG A 201 -9.08 -0.49 17.67
N ALA A 202 -8.56 -1.09 16.60
CA ALA A 202 -7.72 -0.37 15.65
C ALA A 202 -8.48 0.79 14.97
N SER A 203 -9.78 0.64 14.70
CA SER A 203 -10.61 1.72 14.18
C SER A 203 -10.79 2.86 15.19
N GLN A 204 -10.95 2.55 16.48
CA GLN A 204 -11.00 3.57 17.55
C GLN A 204 -9.68 4.32 17.69
N ASP A 205 -8.56 3.59 17.61
CA ASP A 205 -7.22 4.18 17.72
C ASP A 205 -6.90 5.06 16.51
N TYR A 206 -7.24 4.59 15.29
CA TYR A 206 -7.06 5.36 14.06
C TYR A 206 -7.79 6.71 14.08
N LEU A 207 -9.03 6.77 14.58
CA LEU A 207 -9.79 8.03 14.64
C LEU A 207 -9.15 9.12 15.54
N LYS A 208 -8.16 8.74 16.35
CA LYS A 208 -7.37 9.66 17.19
C LYS A 208 -6.05 10.08 16.54
N MET A 209 -5.80 9.66 15.29
CA MET A 209 -4.54 9.88 14.59
C MET A 209 -4.66 10.94 13.51
N ASP A 210 -3.61 11.72 13.37
CA ASP A 210 -3.40 12.58 12.20
C ASP A 210 -2.46 11.86 11.23
N GLU A 211 -3.04 11.03 10.34
CA GLU A 211 -2.30 10.24 9.36
C GLU A 211 -1.33 11.10 8.52
N VAL A 212 -1.78 12.29 8.11
CA VAL A 212 -0.97 13.18 7.26
C VAL A 212 0.12 13.85 8.06
N GLY A 213 -0.18 14.32 9.27
CA GLY A 213 0.81 14.93 10.16
C GLY A 213 1.91 13.96 10.58
N MET A 214 1.59 12.68 10.73
CA MET A 214 2.56 11.63 11.05
C MET A 214 3.63 11.43 9.95
N ARG A 215 3.42 11.93 8.74
CA ARG A 215 4.46 11.95 7.68
C ARG A 215 5.69 12.77 8.06
N ASN A 216 5.54 13.72 8.98
CA ASN A 216 6.62 14.59 9.44
C ASN A 216 7.33 14.06 10.71
N PHE A 217 6.88 12.94 11.27
CA PHE A 217 7.51 12.33 12.44
C PHE A 217 8.87 11.74 12.07
N SER A 218 9.80 11.74 13.03
CA SER A 218 10.99 10.89 12.94
C SER A 218 10.60 9.41 12.90
N ASP A 219 11.48 8.55 12.42
CA ASP A 219 11.20 7.12 12.35
C ASP A 219 10.92 6.51 13.74
N SER A 220 11.58 7.00 14.78
CA SER A 220 11.36 6.56 16.16
C SER A 220 9.99 6.99 16.70
N GLU A 221 9.56 8.22 16.44
CA GLU A 221 8.25 8.73 16.83
C GLU A 221 7.13 8.00 16.07
N LEU A 222 7.31 7.86 14.76
CA LEU A 222 6.37 7.13 13.91
C LEU A 222 6.19 5.67 14.38
N LYS A 223 7.31 4.98 14.61
CA LYS A 223 7.31 3.61 15.14
C LYS A 223 6.59 3.51 16.47
N LYS A 224 6.90 4.42 17.41
CA LYS A 224 6.24 4.49 18.72
C LYS A 224 4.73 4.66 18.56
N ARG A 225 4.31 5.62 17.74
CA ARG A 225 2.89 5.94 17.52
C ARG A 225 2.12 4.79 16.89
N LEU A 226 2.72 4.11 15.91
CA LEU A 226 2.11 2.95 15.26
C LEU A 226 1.97 1.74 16.20
N LEU A 227 2.92 1.54 17.13
CA LEU A 227 2.85 0.46 18.12
C LEU A 227 1.73 0.68 19.17
N GLU A 228 1.20 1.88 19.32
CA GLU A 228 0.06 2.16 20.21
C GLU A 228 -1.27 1.64 19.64
N ILE A 229 -1.33 1.30 18.35
CA ILE A 229 -2.54 0.78 17.70
C ILE A 229 -2.76 -0.67 18.14
N TYR A 230 -3.96 -0.96 18.60
CA TYR A 230 -4.30 -2.30 19.05
C TYR A 230 -4.12 -3.36 17.95
N GLY A 231 -3.39 -4.40 18.26
CA GLY A 231 -3.15 -5.52 17.32
C GLY A 231 -2.04 -5.27 16.30
N VAL A 232 -1.33 -4.14 16.39
CA VAL A 232 -0.17 -3.82 15.54
C VAL A 232 1.11 -4.21 16.28
N GLY A 233 1.84 -5.15 15.69
CA GLY A 233 3.15 -5.60 16.19
C GLY A 233 4.31 -5.03 15.37
N PRO A 234 5.57 -5.27 15.81
CA PRO A 234 6.77 -4.70 15.15
C PRO A 234 6.84 -4.95 13.65
N ALA A 235 6.52 -6.16 13.20
CA ALA A 235 6.52 -6.49 11.76
C ALA A 235 5.47 -5.70 10.97
N THR A 236 4.27 -5.53 11.54
CA THR A 236 3.22 -4.71 10.90
C THR A 236 3.64 -3.25 10.84
N VAL A 237 4.30 -2.74 11.89
CA VAL A 237 4.86 -1.38 11.90
C VAL A 237 5.85 -1.18 10.77
N ASP A 238 6.81 -2.10 10.58
CA ASP A 238 7.79 -1.99 9.49
C ASP A 238 7.11 -1.94 8.12
N TYR A 239 6.13 -2.79 7.87
CA TYR A 239 5.37 -2.75 6.62
C TYR A 239 4.57 -1.45 6.41
N ILE A 240 3.97 -0.90 7.48
CA ILE A 240 3.28 0.41 7.41
C ILE A 240 4.29 1.52 7.14
N MET A 241 5.44 1.52 7.83
CA MET A 241 6.49 2.53 7.64
C MET A 241 7.03 2.51 6.20
N ILE A 242 7.26 1.33 5.65
CA ILE A 242 7.73 1.18 4.26
C ILE A 242 6.62 1.53 3.27
N GLY A 243 5.43 0.94 3.39
CA GLY A 243 4.33 1.08 2.41
C GLY A 243 3.66 2.44 2.46
N VAL A 244 3.09 2.80 3.62
CA VAL A 244 2.26 4.02 3.77
C VAL A 244 3.10 5.28 3.93
N TYR A 245 4.22 5.20 4.67
CA TYR A 245 5.05 6.35 4.99
C TYR A 245 6.35 6.46 4.19
N HIS A 246 6.61 5.52 3.27
CA HIS A 246 7.78 5.50 2.39
C HIS A 246 9.12 5.61 3.13
N ARG A 247 9.20 4.98 4.33
CA ARG A 247 10.43 4.97 5.14
C ARG A 247 11.34 3.83 4.69
N ASN A 248 12.63 4.11 4.60
CA ASN A 248 13.65 3.10 4.29
C ASN A 248 14.11 2.44 5.61
N VAL A 249 13.26 1.58 6.16
CA VAL A 249 13.54 0.88 7.42
C VAL A 249 13.56 -0.63 7.21
N LEU A 250 14.43 -1.31 7.94
CA LEU A 250 14.47 -2.76 8.03
C LEU A 250 14.76 -3.15 9.47
N ASN A 251 13.73 -3.14 10.33
CA ASN A 251 13.90 -3.46 11.76
C ASN A 251 13.58 -4.93 12.06
N THR A 252 12.81 -5.58 11.20
CA THR A 252 12.35 -6.96 11.40
C THR A 252 12.55 -7.77 10.13
N ILE A 253 13.10 -8.96 10.25
CA ILE A 253 13.17 -9.94 9.15
C ILE A 253 12.28 -11.12 9.53
N MET A 254 11.25 -11.35 8.73
CA MET A 254 10.34 -12.49 8.93
C MET A 254 11.01 -13.82 8.53
N PRO A 255 10.57 -14.96 9.09
CA PRO A 255 11.19 -16.27 8.79
C PRO A 255 11.25 -16.60 7.29
N TRP A 256 10.24 -16.21 6.52
CA TRP A 256 10.24 -16.44 5.06
C TRP A 256 11.22 -15.51 4.32
N GLU A 257 11.38 -14.26 4.79
CA GLU A 257 12.36 -13.31 4.27
C GLU A 257 13.78 -13.78 4.60
N ALA A 258 14.00 -14.29 5.81
CA ALA A 258 15.29 -14.84 6.22
C ALA A 258 15.78 -15.95 5.28
N LYS A 259 14.86 -16.82 4.81
CA LYS A 259 15.18 -17.84 3.79
C LYS A 259 15.63 -17.22 2.47
N ILE A 260 14.95 -16.16 2.02
CA ILE A 260 15.30 -15.46 0.78
C ILE A 260 16.65 -14.77 0.92
N TYR A 261 16.85 -13.98 1.97
CA TYR A 261 18.12 -13.28 2.21
C TYR A 261 19.29 -14.24 2.40
N SER A 262 19.09 -15.34 3.14
CA SER A 262 20.10 -16.37 3.31
C SER A 262 20.58 -16.93 1.97
N ARG A 263 19.67 -17.28 1.06
CA ARG A 263 19.98 -17.74 -0.29
C ARG A 263 20.69 -16.68 -1.13
N LEU A 264 20.18 -15.45 -1.11
CA LEU A 264 20.75 -14.33 -1.86
C LEU A 264 22.17 -13.99 -1.40
N LEU A 265 22.43 -14.06 -0.09
CA LEU A 265 23.73 -13.75 0.51
C LEU A 265 24.68 -14.96 0.55
N GLY A 266 24.25 -16.14 0.10
CA GLY A 266 25.05 -17.37 0.15
C GLY A 266 25.37 -17.85 1.57
N LEU A 267 24.46 -17.61 2.53
CA LEU A 267 24.66 -17.94 3.94
C LEU A 267 24.21 -19.38 4.25
N LYS A 268 24.90 -20.01 5.19
CA LYS A 268 24.51 -21.31 5.78
C LYS A 268 23.49 -21.17 6.92
N THR A 269 23.04 -19.96 7.23
CA THR A 269 22.14 -19.66 8.35
C THR A 269 20.96 -18.84 7.91
N GLU A 270 19.80 -19.11 8.48
CA GLU A 270 18.57 -18.32 8.32
C GLU A 270 18.31 -17.41 9.55
N SER A 271 19.33 -17.18 10.41
CA SER A 271 19.18 -16.32 11.59
C SER A 271 18.90 -14.86 11.19
N PRO A 272 17.71 -14.30 11.50
CA PRO A 272 17.36 -12.92 11.17
C PRO A 272 18.40 -11.91 11.67
N LYS A 273 18.90 -12.10 12.91
CA LYS A 273 19.90 -11.21 13.51
C LYS A 273 21.21 -11.18 12.72
N LYS A 274 21.73 -12.35 12.31
CA LYS A 274 22.96 -12.43 11.51
C LYS A 274 22.77 -11.80 10.12
N ILE A 275 21.62 -12.06 9.50
CA ILE A 275 21.27 -11.48 8.20
C ILE A 275 21.20 -9.97 8.30
N MET A 276 20.50 -9.43 9.31
CA MET A 276 20.39 -8.00 9.58
C MET A 276 21.76 -7.35 9.70
N THR A 277 22.63 -7.89 10.57
CA THR A 277 24.00 -7.37 10.76
C THR A 277 24.80 -7.34 9.45
N LEU A 278 24.63 -8.35 8.58
CA LEU A 278 25.31 -8.38 7.29
C LEU A 278 24.75 -7.37 6.29
N LEU A 279 23.43 -7.19 6.28
CA LEU A 279 22.78 -6.18 5.42
C LEU A 279 23.18 -4.77 5.84
N ASP A 280 23.16 -4.46 7.14
CA ASP A 280 23.59 -3.17 7.68
C ASP A 280 25.05 -2.88 7.34
N LYS A 281 25.94 -3.86 7.50
CA LYS A 281 27.37 -3.71 7.16
C LYS A 281 27.57 -3.44 5.66
N ARG A 282 26.70 -3.98 4.79
CA ARG A 282 26.90 -3.92 3.33
C ARG A 282 26.15 -2.76 2.67
N TYR A 283 24.99 -2.40 3.19
CA TYR A 283 24.06 -1.49 2.55
C TYR A 283 23.58 -0.34 3.45
N GLY A 284 23.87 -0.40 4.75
CA GLY A 284 23.51 0.64 5.76
C GLY A 284 24.27 1.94 5.64
#